data_2885c1b2bb4029fb576f45340dced3f0
#
_entry.id   2885c1b2bb4029fb576f45340dced3f0
#
_cell.length_a   1.000
_cell.length_b   1.000
_cell.length_c   1.000
_cell.angle_alpha   90.00
_cell.angle_beta   90.00
_cell.angle_gamma   90.00
#
_symmetry.space_group_name_H-M   'P 1'
#
loop_
_entity.id
_entity.type
_entity.pdbx_description
1 polymer ?
#
loop_
_entity_poly.entity_id
_entity_poly.type
_entity_poly.pdbx_seq_one_letter_code
_entity_poly.pdbx_strand_id
1 'polypeptide(L)'
;LVFDCVRQIYIVLTPEEWVRRHLVEFLISHCKVAITNIIEEYPINLNSMAQRADVVVMGRDAQPLLLAECKAADINIEDEKIFYQATRYNAILGAKYILLTNGLKHLCYQKSAEGYVRCQRLPILGE
;
A
#
# COMPACT_ATOMS: atom_id res chain seq x y z
N LEU A 1 -6.82 6.88 20.83
CA LEU A 1 -7.40 6.91 19.48
C LEU A 1 -6.69 7.95 18.63
N VAL A 2 -6.57 7.67 17.35
CA VAL A 2 -6.04 8.60 16.37
C VAL A 2 -7.06 8.77 15.24
N PHE A 3 -7.11 9.97 14.65
CA PHE A 3 -8.05 10.24 13.56
C PHE A 3 -7.47 9.75 12.23
N ASP A 4 -8.25 8.92 11.52
CA ASP A 4 -7.93 8.49 10.16
C ASP A 4 -8.58 9.46 9.18
N CYS A 5 -7.78 10.30 8.54
CA CYS A 5 -8.28 11.33 7.63
C CYS A 5 -8.82 10.75 6.31
N VAL A 6 -8.45 9.54 5.96
CA VAL A 6 -8.97 8.87 4.75
C VAL A 6 -10.38 8.34 5.01
N ARG A 7 -10.54 7.55 6.08
CA ARG A 7 -11.83 6.96 6.43
C ARG A 7 -12.72 7.90 7.23
N GLN A 8 -12.20 9.03 7.71
CA GLN A 8 -12.92 10.03 8.50
C GLN A 8 -13.48 9.44 9.80
N ILE A 9 -12.71 8.60 10.47
CA ILE A 9 -13.09 7.96 11.74
C ILE A 9 -11.91 7.96 12.70
N TYR A 10 -12.21 7.80 13.99
CA TYR A 10 -11.18 7.56 15.00
C TYR A 10 -10.90 6.07 15.10
N ILE A 11 -9.65 5.70 15.16
CA ILE A 11 -9.20 4.31 15.20
C ILE A 11 -8.24 4.09 16.36
N VAL A 12 -8.12 2.84 16.79
CA VAL A 12 -7.10 2.45 17.78
C VAL A 12 -5.74 2.45 17.09
N LEU A 13 -4.75 3.09 17.71
CA LEU A 13 -3.41 3.16 17.15
C LEU A 13 -2.62 1.88 17.48
N THR A 14 -2.82 0.85 16.66
CA THR A 14 -2.01 -0.37 16.71
C THR A 14 -0.65 -0.11 16.06
N PRO A 15 0.36 -1.00 16.26
CA PRO A 15 1.64 -0.86 15.57
C PRO A 15 1.51 -0.76 14.05
N GLU A 16 0.62 -1.54 13.45
CA GLU A 16 0.40 -1.49 12.00
C GLU A 16 -0.32 -0.22 11.58
N GLU A 17 -1.30 0.24 12.37
CA GLU A 17 -1.99 1.52 12.09
C GLU A 17 -1.03 2.70 12.18
N TRP A 18 -0.06 2.64 13.09
CA TRP A 18 0.97 3.67 13.19
C TRP A 18 1.75 3.76 11.86
N VAL A 19 2.14 2.61 11.30
CA VAL A 19 2.83 2.56 10.00
C VAL A 19 1.92 3.10 8.89
N ARG A 20 0.66 2.68 8.89
CA ARG A 20 -0.29 3.11 7.86
C ARG A 20 -0.53 4.62 7.90
N ARG A 21 -0.66 5.20 9.11
CA ARG A 21 -0.84 6.66 9.23
C ARG A 21 0.35 7.42 8.65
N HIS A 22 1.57 6.96 8.94
CA HIS A 22 2.76 7.57 8.38
C HIS A 22 2.84 7.40 6.86
N LEU A 23 2.47 6.23 6.35
CA LEU A 23 2.47 5.99 4.91
C LEU A 23 1.47 6.92 4.20
N VAL A 24 0.26 7.05 4.72
CA VAL A 24 -0.76 7.93 4.12
C VAL A 24 -0.26 9.37 4.09
N GLU A 25 0.33 9.85 5.17
CA GLU A 25 0.90 11.21 5.21
C GLU A 25 2.02 11.37 4.18
N PHE A 26 2.88 10.38 4.04
CA PHE A 26 3.96 10.40 3.05
C PHE A 26 3.41 10.42 1.62
N LEU A 27 2.39 9.62 1.35
CA LEU A 27 1.75 9.59 0.02
C LEU A 27 1.18 10.96 -0.35
N ILE A 28 0.54 11.63 0.61
CA ILE A 28 -0.06 12.94 0.38
C ILE A 28 1.02 14.00 0.22
N SER A 29 1.95 14.09 1.15
CA SER A 29 2.91 15.20 1.20
C SER A 29 4.06 15.05 0.23
N HIS A 30 4.59 13.83 0.07
CA HIS A 30 5.79 13.59 -0.76
C HIS A 30 5.44 13.08 -2.15
N CYS A 31 4.53 12.10 -2.23
CA CYS A 31 4.16 11.51 -3.52
C CYS A 31 3.06 12.29 -4.24
N LYS A 32 2.52 13.34 -3.62
CA LYS A 32 1.52 14.25 -4.21
C LYS A 32 0.20 13.56 -4.55
N VAL A 33 -0.16 12.54 -3.80
CA VAL A 33 -1.42 11.83 -3.99
C VAL A 33 -2.56 12.63 -3.35
N ALA A 34 -3.66 12.80 -4.08
CA ALA A 34 -4.86 13.39 -3.50
C ALA A 34 -5.47 12.41 -2.51
N ILE A 35 -5.92 12.91 -1.35
CA ILE A 35 -6.49 12.06 -0.30
C ILE A 35 -7.68 11.24 -0.83
N THR A 36 -8.44 11.79 -1.75
CA THR A 36 -9.61 11.10 -2.36
C THR A 36 -9.21 9.91 -3.22
N ASN A 37 -7.92 9.79 -3.59
CA ASN A 37 -7.41 8.66 -4.37
C ASN A 37 -6.80 7.57 -3.50
N ILE A 38 -6.86 7.71 -2.18
CA ILE A 38 -6.33 6.73 -1.23
C ILE A 38 -7.49 5.94 -0.64
N ILE A 39 -7.40 4.62 -0.73
CA ILE A 39 -8.39 3.71 -0.15
C ILE A 39 -7.69 2.79 0.83
N GLU A 40 -8.16 2.76 2.07
CA GLU A 40 -7.65 1.86 3.10
C GLU A 40 -8.54 0.63 3.19
N GLU A 41 -7.93 -0.49 3.53
CA GLU A 41 -8.67 -1.74 3.68
C GLU A 41 -9.43 -2.12 2.39
N TYR A 42 -8.73 -2.02 1.25
CA TYR A 42 -9.33 -2.29 -0.06
C TYR A 42 -9.69 -3.77 -0.18
N PRO A 43 -10.96 -4.11 -0.44
CA PRO A 43 -11.39 -5.50 -0.48
C PRO A 43 -10.84 -6.23 -1.72
N ILE A 44 -10.31 -7.43 -1.47
CA ILE A 44 -9.81 -8.31 -2.54
C ILE A 44 -10.41 -9.69 -2.31
N ASN A 45 -11.08 -10.23 -3.31
CA ASN A 45 -11.60 -11.58 -3.25
C ASN A 45 -10.58 -12.54 -3.86
N LEU A 46 -9.90 -13.29 -3.00
CA LEU A 46 -8.85 -14.22 -3.41
C LEU A 46 -9.32 -15.65 -3.13
N ASN A 47 -9.52 -16.45 -4.17
CA ASN A 47 -10.00 -17.84 -4.06
C ASN A 47 -11.26 -17.95 -3.21
N SER A 48 -12.23 -17.06 -3.45
CA SER A 48 -13.50 -16.99 -2.70
C SER A 48 -13.33 -16.60 -1.23
N MET A 49 -12.14 -16.17 -0.82
CA MET A 49 -11.89 -15.67 0.53
C MET A 49 -11.78 -14.14 0.50
N ALA A 50 -12.52 -13.50 1.40
CA ALA A 50 -12.45 -12.05 1.54
C ALA A 50 -11.12 -11.67 2.20
N GLN A 51 -10.32 -10.88 1.49
CA GLN A 51 -9.05 -10.34 1.97
C GLN A 51 -9.09 -8.82 1.80
N ARG A 52 -8.10 -8.14 2.35
CA ARG A 52 -8.01 -6.67 2.23
C ARG A 52 -6.57 -6.25 2.03
N ALA A 53 -6.34 -5.37 1.06
CA ALA A 53 -5.07 -4.69 0.92
C ALA A 53 -5.07 -3.48 1.87
N ASP A 54 -3.96 -3.24 2.54
CA ASP A 54 -3.89 -2.19 3.57
C ASP A 54 -4.15 -0.80 3.00
N VAL A 55 -3.50 -0.47 1.88
CA VAL A 55 -3.66 0.81 1.20
C VAL A 55 -3.58 0.60 -0.30
N VAL A 56 -4.52 1.20 -1.03
CA VAL A 56 -4.49 1.25 -2.48
C VAL A 56 -4.58 2.70 -2.92
N VAL A 57 -3.72 3.11 -3.84
CA VAL A 57 -3.78 4.43 -4.46
C VAL A 57 -4.34 4.25 -5.86
N MET A 58 -5.37 5.02 -6.17
CA MET A 58 -5.97 5.04 -7.51
C MET A 58 -5.31 6.13 -8.35
N GLY A 59 -5.12 5.84 -9.63
CA GLY A 59 -4.63 6.83 -10.58
C GLY A 59 -5.76 7.72 -11.11
N ARG A 60 -5.41 8.69 -11.94
CA ARG A 60 -6.38 9.62 -12.56
C ARG A 60 -7.40 8.91 -13.43
N ASP A 61 -7.01 7.79 -14.03
CA ASP A 61 -7.86 6.98 -14.90
C ASP A 61 -8.78 6.06 -14.12
N ALA A 62 -8.84 6.22 -12.80
CA ALA A 62 -9.58 5.36 -11.88
C ALA A 62 -9.10 3.91 -11.91
N GLN A 63 -7.83 3.70 -12.30
CA GLN A 63 -7.19 2.39 -12.25
C GLN A 63 -6.24 2.33 -11.06
N PRO A 64 -6.05 1.15 -10.44
CA PRO A 64 -5.09 1.02 -9.35
C PRO A 64 -3.67 1.38 -9.80
N LEU A 65 -3.01 2.22 -9.02
CA LEU A 65 -1.65 2.67 -9.31
C LEU A 65 -0.65 2.05 -8.35
N LEU A 66 -1.01 1.94 -7.07
CA LEU A 66 -0.12 1.40 -6.04
C LEU A 66 -0.91 0.53 -5.08
N LEU A 67 -0.34 -0.63 -4.76
CA LEU A 67 -0.79 -1.51 -3.68
C LEU A 67 0.26 -1.46 -2.59
N ALA A 68 -0.12 -1.10 -1.37
CA ALA A 68 0.80 -1.07 -0.24
C ALA A 68 0.35 -2.01 0.86
N GLU A 69 1.33 -2.71 1.46
CA GLU A 69 1.13 -3.55 2.63
C GLU A 69 1.98 -3.01 3.78
N CYS A 70 1.35 -2.79 4.92
CA CYS A 70 1.96 -2.23 6.11
C CYS A 70 2.15 -3.32 7.16
N LYS A 71 3.34 -3.39 7.72
CA LYS A 71 3.68 -4.32 8.80
C LYS A 71 4.21 -3.53 9.98
N ALA A 72 4.13 -4.12 11.18
CA ALA A 72 4.70 -3.50 12.37
C ALA A 72 6.22 -3.35 12.23
N ALA A 73 6.81 -2.40 12.95
CA ALA A 73 8.21 -2.02 12.80
C ALA A 73 9.20 -3.17 13.06
N ASP A 74 8.82 -4.16 13.85
CA ASP A 74 9.66 -5.31 14.18
C ASP A 74 9.55 -6.46 13.15
N ILE A 75 8.71 -6.30 12.13
CA ILE A 75 8.54 -7.33 11.11
C ILE A 75 9.58 -7.12 9.99
N ASN A 76 10.20 -8.22 9.58
CA ASN A 76 11.15 -8.19 8.46
C ASN A 76 10.38 -8.23 7.14
N ILE A 77 10.28 -7.08 6.46
CA ILE A 77 9.54 -6.98 5.20
C ILE A 77 10.28 -7.61 4.01
N GLU A 78 11.50 -8.06 4.19
CA GLU A 78 12.22 -8.82 3.16
C GLU A 78 11.86 -10.31 3.17
N ASP A 79 11.02 -10.75 4.10
CA ASP A 79 10.48 -12.10 4.12
C ASP A 79 9.70 -12.34 2.81
N GLU A 80 10.08 -13.36 2.07
CA GLU A 80 9.49 -13.70 0.78
C GLU A 80 7.98 -13.91 0.85
N LYS A 81 7.48 -14.37 1.98
CA LYS A 81 6.04 -14.61 2.17
C LYS A 81 5.24 -13.32 2.06
N ILE A 82 5.79 -12.21 2.54
CA ILE A 82 5.12 -10.89 2.48
C ILE A 82 5.04 -10.43 1.03
N PHE A 83 6.13 -10.50 0.30
CA PHE A 83 6.15 -10.13 -1.12
C PHE A 83 5.22 -11.04 -1.93
N TYR A 84 5.27 -12.34 -1.68
CA TYR A 84 4.44 -13.31 -2.38
C TYR A 84 2.95 -13.01 -2.17
N GLN A 85 2.54 -12.71 -0.95
CA GLN A 85 1.14 -12.34 -0.67
C GLN A 85 0.73 -11.07 -1.41
N ALA A 86 1.62 -10.06 -1.41
CA ALA A 86 1.35 -8.81 -2.12
C ALA A 86 1.19 -9.04 -3.62
N THR A 87 2.02 -9.90 -4.22
CA THR A 87 1.89 -10.20 -5.65
C THR A 87 0.60 -10.97 -5.96
N ARG A 88 0.15 -11.82 -5.05
CA ARG A 88 -1.14 -12.51 -5.21
C ARG A 88 -2.29 -11.53 -5.19
N TYR A 89 -2.29 -10.59 -4.28
CA TYR A 89 -3.30 -9.53 -4.24
C TYR A 89 -3.25 -8.71 -5.53
N ASN A 90 -2.04 -8.39 -5.99
CA ASN A 90 -1.87 -7.54 -7.16
C ASN A 90 -2.18 -8.26 -8.46
N ALA A 91 -2.17 -9.59 -8.49
CA ALA A 91 -2.65 -10.35 -9.64
C ALA A 91 -4.13 -10.06 -9.90
N ILE A 92 -4.89 -9.75 -8.84
CA ILE A 92 -6.30 -9.39 -8.95
C ILE A 92 -6.44 -7.88 -9.19
N LEU A 93 -5.71 -7.07 -8.45
CA LEU A 93 -5.84 -5.61 -8.45
C LEU A 93 -5.24 -4.97 -9.70
N GLY A 94 -4.04 -5.40 -10.11
CA GLY A 94 -3.38 -4.88 -11.30
C GLY A 94 -2.70 -3.52 -11.13
N ALA A 95 -2.25 -3.18 -9.92
CA ALA A 95 -1.55 -1.93 -9.68
C ALA A 95 -0.17 -1.94 -10.32
N LYS A 96 0.28 -0.77 -10.76
CA LYS A 96 1.60 -0.60 -11.38
C LYS A 96 2.74 -0.81 -10.39
N TYR A 97 2.53 -0.43 -9.14
CA TYR A 97 3.54 -0.50 -8.09
C TYR A 97 3.06 -1.31 -6.89
N ILE A 98 4.00 -2.02 -6.25
CA ILE A 98 3.78 -2.63 -4.94
C ILE A 98 4.74 -1.97 -3.97
N LEU A 99 4.24 -1.56 -2.81
CA LEU A 99 5.04 -1.03 -1.73
C LEU A 99 4.86 -1.89 -0.48
N LEU A 100 5.97 -2.33 0.10
CA LEU A 100 5.99 -3.00 1.40
C LEU A 100 6.69 -2.06 2.38
N THR A 101 6.10 -1.85 3.55
CA THR A 101 6.69 -0.96 4.54
C THR A 101 6.41 -1.43 5.96
N ASN A 102 7.39 -1.26 6.84
CA ASN A 102 7.21 -1.42 8.28
C ASN A 102 7.46 -0.11 9.03
N GLY A 103 7.54 1.01 8.30
CA GLY A 103 7.81 2.31 8.87
C GLY A 103 9.29 2.64 8.98
N LEU A 104 10.15 1.64 9.08
CA LEU A 104 11.60 1.81 9.17
C LEU A 104 12.28 1.45 7.85
N LYS A 105 11.71 0.53 7.11
CA LYS A 105 12.23 0.07 5.83
C LYS A 105 11.09 0.03 4.82
N HIS A 106 11.42 0.38 3.58
CA HIS A 106 10.45 0.43 2.49
C HIS A 106 11.01 -0.30 1.28
N LEU A 107 10.18 -1.14 0.67
CA LEU A 107 10.53 -1.88 -0.55
C LEU A 107 9.48 -1.56 -1.60
N CYS A 108 9.90 -0.96 -2.71
CA CYS A 108 9.00 -0.62 -3.80
C CYS A 108 9.37 -1.43 -5.05
N TYR A 109 8.33 -1.93 -5.71
CA TYR A 109 8.49 -2.72 -6.93
C TYR A 109 7.60 -2.18 -8.02
N GLN A 110 8.09 -2.18 -9.25
CA GLN A 110 7.30 -1.81 -10.42
C GLN A 110 6.97 -3.07 -11.22
N LYS A 111 5.71 -3.20 -11.60
CA LYS A 111 5.25 -4.30 -12.43
C LYS A 111 5.82 -4.15 -13.85
N SER A 112 6.35 -5.24 -14.38
CA SER A 112 6.87 -5.29 -15.75
C SER A 112 6.27 -6.49 -16.47
N ALA A 113 6.54 -6.62 -17.78
CA ALA A 113 6.07 -7.74 -18.58
C ALA A 113 6.60 -9.09 -18.07
N GLU A 114 7.74 -9.09 -17.41
CA GLU A 114 8.42 -10.30 -16.96
C GLU A 114 8.36 -10.50 -15.45
N GLY A 115 7.56 -9.68 -14.74
CA GLY A 115 7.45 -9.77 -13.29
C GLY A 115 7.60 -8.41 -12.63
N TYR A 116 8.35 -8.34 -11.53
CA TYR A 116 8.52 -7.10 -10.76
C TYR A 116 9.98 -6.69 -10.73
N VAL A 117 10.23 -5.39 -10.89
CA VAL A 117 11.56 -4.79 -10.80
C VAL A 117 11.61 -3.89 -9.57
N ARG A 118 12.65 -4.05 -8.75
CA ARG A 118 12.83 -3.23 -7.56
C ARG A 118 13.11 -1.78 -7.93
N CYS A 119 12.38 -0.85 -7.32
CA CYS A 119 12.60 0.59 -7.50
C CYS A 119 13.61 1.09 -6.49
N GLN A 120 14.44 2.05 -6.91
CA GLN A 120 15.41 2.68 -6.01
C GLN A 120 14.73 3.61 -5.00
N ARG A 121 13.61 4.21 -5.40
CA ARG A 121 12.85 5.14 -4.56
C ARG A 121 11.39 5.13 -4.98
N LEU A 122 10.53 5.63 -4.09
CA LEU A 122 9.11 5.77 -4.40
C LEU A 122 8.91 6.89 -5.41
N PRO A 123 8.17 6.65 -6.50
CA PRO A 123 7.90 7.69 -7.48
C PRO A 123 6.89 8.72 -6.97
N ILE A 124 6.83 9.87 -7.65
CA ILE A 124 5.75 10.83 -7.44
C ILE A 124 4.54 10.27 -8.20
N LEU A 125 3.45 10.04 -7.50
CA LEU A 125 2.29 9.34 -8.03
C LEU A 125 1.16 10.28 -8.44
N GLY A 126 1.08 11.44 -7.79
CA GLY A 126 0.01 12.42 -8.01
C GLY A 126 0.46 13.50 -8.98
N GLU A 127 0.05 13.40 -10.20
CA GLU A 127 0.34 14.38 -11.25
C GLU A 127 -0.95 15.01 -11.75
#